data_95647fab344bd86484f26067d729e427
#
_entry.id   95647fab344bd86484f26067d729e427
#
_cell.length_a   1.000
_cell.length_b   1.000
_cell.length_c   1.000
_cell.angle_alpha   90.00
_cell.angle_beta   90.00
_cell.angle_gamma   90.00
#
_symmetry.space_group_name_H-M   'P 1'
#
loop_
_entity.id
_entity.type
_entity.pdbx_description
1 polymer ?
#
loop_
_entity_poly.entity_id
_entity_poly.type
_entity_poly.pdbx_seq_one_letter_code
_entity_poly.pdbx_strand_id
1 'polypeptide(L)'
;MDKKFAILFFCGFLTLSSHAQNFGGGVILGLSTSQVGGDNLAGFHKAGFLIGVFANKSISELLSFQMEMTFIQKGSNNPKMNDADHPNYLKEDISSSYIEIPLLLQYQQSSILKIEGGLLSAYLIDAYYNDLIGKIPIHTVNPFIKYDFGLLLGIDYTFSNKLSLNTRLSNSILPIGAEDYKHPNTYNSSRKGKYNSVLSFALHYNF
;
A
#
# COMPACT_ATOMS: atom_id res chain seq x y z
N MET A 1 8.19 37.34 19.55
CA MET A 1 9.33 36.44 19.21
C MET A 1 10.06 37.10 18.05
N ASP A 2 11.24 37.64 18.32
CA ASP A 2 11.97 38.50 17.37
C ASP A 2 12.34 37.68 16.11
N LYS A 3 12.07 38.29 14.94
CA LYS A 3 12.40 37.68 13.63
C LYS A 3 13.86 37.23 13.53
N LYS A 4 14.77 37.95 14.25
CA LYS A 4 16.19 37.61 14.34
C LYS A 4 16.44 36.31 15.10
N PHE A 5 15.64 36.00 16.12
CA PHE A 5 15.75 34.76 16.89
C PHE A 5 15.25 33.55 16.08
N ALA A 6 14.19 33.72 15.29
CA ALA A 6 13.67 32.68 14.37
C ALA A 6 14.68 32.36 13.25
N ILE A 7 15.37 33.39 12.71
CA ILE A 7 16.41 33.20 11.67
C ILE A 7 17.64 32.51 12.27
N LEU A 8 18.06 32.87 13.47
CA LEU A 8 19.18 32.24 14.15
C LEU A 8 18.91 30.78 14.50
N PHE A 9 17.67 30.48 14.94
CA PHE A 9 17.21 29.12 15.22
C PHE A 9 17.14 28.27 13.92
N PHE A 10 16.66 28.86 12.84
CA PHE A 10 16.59 28.19 11.52
C PHE A 10 17.99 27.96 10.92
N CYS A 11 18.89 28.92 11.02
CA CYS A 11 20.30 28.74 10.62
C CYS A 11 21.02 27.72 11.49
N GLY A 12 20.78 27.70 12.80
CA GLY A 12 21.33 26.67 13.70
C GLY A 12 20.84 25.26 13.38
N PHE A 13 19.61 25.11 12.87
CA PHE A 13 19.06 23.82 12.42
C PHE A 13 19.70 23.35 11.10
N LEU A 14 20.12 24.27 10.24
CA LEU A 14 20.79 23.94 8.97
C LEU A 14 22.26 23.51 9.15
N THR A 15 22.89 23.84 10.28
CA THR A 15 24.28 23.42 10.58
C THR A 15 24.36 22.07 11.30
N LEU A 16 23.22 21.49 11.71
CA LEU A 16 23.16 20.14 12.24
C LEU A 16 23.32 19.15 11.08
N SER A 17 24.62 18.85 10.85
CA SER A 17 25.03 17.64 10.17
C SER A 17 25.04 17.59 8.66
N SER A 18 26.09 18.09 8.11
CA SER A 18 26.72 17.49 6.92
C SER A 18 27.55 16.24 7.27
N HIS A 19 27.06 15.36 8.11
CA HIS A 19 27.45 13.97 7.97
C HIS A 19 26.69 13.51 6.74
N ALA A 20 27.38 13.43 5.59
CA ALA A 20 26.91 12.78 4.39
C ALA A 20 26.61 11.32 4.77
N GLN A 21 25.43 11.10 5.32
CA GLN A 21 24.94 9.78 5.62
C GLN A 21 24.71 9.18 4.23
N ASN A 22 25.32 8.03 3.94
CA ASN A 22 25.14 7.31 2.70
C ASN A 22 23.67 6.83 2.62
N PHE A 23 22.78 7.75 2.25
CA PHE A 23 21.45 7.38 1.83
C PHE A 23 21.50 6.92 0.38
N GLY A 24 21.00 5.74 0.15
CA GLY A 24 20.61 5.30 -1.18
C GLY A 24 19.17 5.72 -1.45
N GLY A 25 18.80 5.66 -2.70
CA GLY A 25 17.43 5.92 -3.12
C GLY A 25 17.17 5.50 -4.54
N GLY A 26 15.91 5.49 -4.91
CA GLY A 26 15.53 5.04 -6.22
C GLY A 26 14.05 5.19 -6.51
N VAL A 27 13.63 4.55 -7.58
CA VAL A 27 12.24 4.53 -8.05
C VAL A 27 11.69 3.10 -8.02
N ILE A 28 10.38 3.01 -7.90
CA ILE A 28 9.62 1.76 -7.81
C ILE A 28 8.59 1.77 -8.94
N LEU A 29 8.50 0.69 -9.69
CA LEU A 29 7.47 0.45 -10.68
C LEU A 29 6.99 -0.98 -10.60
N GLY A 30 5.68 -1.20 -10.44
CA GLY A 30 5.16 -2.54 -10.24
C GLY A 30 3.69 -2.69 -10.51
N LEU A 31 3.23 -3.90 -10.22
CA LEU A 31 1.85 -4.31 -10.28
C LEU A 31 1.44 -4.87 -8.92
N SER A 32 0.19 -4.69 -8.59
CA SER A 32 -0.45 -5.29 -7.43
C SER A 32 -1.59 -6.19 -7.85
N THR A 33 -1.84 -7.20 -7.03
CA THR A 33 -3.10 -7.93 -7.05
C THR A 33 -3.65 -7.96 -5.64
N SER A 34 -4.95 -7.76 -5.49
CA SER A 34 -5.53 -7.51 -4.18
C SER A 34 -6.90 -8.16 -4.01
N GLN A 35 -7.26 -8.30 -2.75
CA GLN A 35 -8.60 -8.65 -2.29
C GLN A 35 -8.96 -7.83 -1.06
N VAL A 36 -10.25 -7.64 -0.83
CA VAL A 36 -10.79 -7.03 0.38
C VAL A 36 -11.39 -8.13 1.25
N GLY A 37 -10.74 -8.44 2.37
CA GLY A 37 -11.27 -9.41 3.33
C GLY A 37 -12.53 -8.88 4.01
N GLY A 38 -13.55 -9.74 4.14
CA GLY A 38 -14.85 -9.34 4.72
C GLY A 38 -15.90 -8.92 3.69
N ASP A 39 -15.55 -8.89 2.42
CA ASP A 39 -16.50 -8.97 1.31
C ASP A 39 -16.89 -10.45 1.07
N ASN A 40 -17.87 -10.68 0.20
CA ASN A 40 -18.27 -12.04 -0.19
C ASN A 40 -17.42 -12.61 -1.33
N LEU A 41 -16.33 -11.92 -1.71
CA LEU A 41 -15.45 -12.25 -2.80
C LEU A 41 -14.18 -12.90 -2.27
N ALA A 42 -13.78 -14.02 -2.85
CA ALA A 42 -12.54 -14.71 -2.48
C ALA A 42 -11.53 -14.61 -3.61
N GLY A 43 -10.28 -14.32 -3.27
CA GLY A 43 -9.13 -14.36 -4.18
C GLY A 43 -8.62 -13.00 -4.63
N PHE A 44 -7.35 -12.98 -5.05
CA PHE A 44 -6.62 -11.80 -5.50
C PHE A 44 -6.93 -11.47 -6.98
N HIS A 45 -8.17 -11.08 -7.26
CA HIS A 45 -8.65 -10.87 -8.64
C HIS A 45 -8.60 -9.42 -9.12
N LYS A 46 -8.28 -8.47 -8.23
CA LYS A 46 -8.17 -7.05 -8.60
C LYS A 46 -6.71 -6.71 -8.89
N ALA A 47 -6.38 -6.52 -10.16
CA ALA A 47 -5.10 -6.00 -10.58
C ALA A 47 -5.05 -4.47 -10.43
N GLY A 48 -3.87 -3.94 -10.08
CA GLY A 48 -3.60 -2.53 -9.93
C GLY A 48 -2.16 -2.17 -10.29
N PHE A 49 -1.89 -0.88 -10.40
CA PHE A 49 -0.54 -0.33 -10.60
C PHE A 49 0.07 0.08 -9.27
N LEU A 50 1.41 -0.01 -9.22
CA LEU A 50 2.23 0.48 -8.12
C LEU A 50 3.39 1.29 -8.71
N ILE A 51 3.52 2.55 -8.26
CA ILE A 51 4.63 3.43 -8.63
C ILE A 51 5.06 4.25 -7.42
N GLY A 52 6.36 4.47 -7.26
CA GLY A 52 6.85 5.23 -6.12
C GLY A 52 8.32 5.53 -6.16
N VAL A 53 8.77 6.06 -5.03
CA VAL A 53 10.17 6.37 -4.74
C VAL A 53 10.53 5.79 -3.38
N PHE A 54 11.80 5.55 -3.17
CA PHE A 54 12.31 5.10 -1.88
C PHE A 54 13.61 5.79 -1.52
N ALA A 55 13.85 5.85 -0.22
CA ALA A 55 15.13 6.17 0.37
C ALA A 55 15.51 5.06 1.34
N ASN A 56 16.76 4.62 1.30
CA ASN A 56 17.27 3.60 2.20
C ASN A 56 18.55 4.03 2.89
N LYS A 57 18.82 3.42 4.03
CA LYS A 57 20.04 3.64 4.82
C LYS A 57 20.49 2.33 5.43
N SER A 58 21.76 1.97 5.19
CA SER A 58 22.38 0.86 5.91
C SER A 58 22.59 1.22 7.38
N ILE A 59 22.09 0.37 8.27
CA ILE A 59 22.28 0.45 9.72
C ILE A 59 23.51 -0.36 10.11
N SER A 60 23.66 -1.52 9.48
CA SER A 60 24.82 -2.41 9.63
C SER A 60 25.10 -3.11 8.30
N GLU A 61 26.09 -4.02 8.27
CA GLU A 61 26.40 -4.83 7.08
C GLU A 61 25.24 -5.70 6.62
N LEU A 62 24.37 -6.13 7.55
CA LEU A 62 23.25 -7.03 7.27
C LEU A 62 21.89 -6.36 7.37
N LEU A 63 21.80 -5.15 7.95
CA LEU A 63 20.54 -4.48 8.20
C LEU A 63 20.49 -3.12 7.52
N SER A 64 19.38 -2.84 6.84
CA SER A 64 19.06 -1.53 6.30
C SER A 64 17.62 -1.14 6.65
N PHE A 65 17.42 0.15 6.76
CA PHE A 65 16.10 0.77 6.89
C PHE A 65 15.72 1.39 5.55
N GLN A 66 14.49 1.20 5.12
CA GLN A 66 13.95 1.80 3.90
C GLN A 66 12.62 2.46 4.20
N MET A 67 12.45 3.66 3.68
CA MET A 67 11.18 4.39 3.66
C MET A 67 10.77 4.59 2.21
N GLU A 68 9.51 4.39 1.93
CA GLU A 68 8.95 4.54 0.59
C GLU A 68 7.80 5.54 0.60
N MET A 69 7.52 6.10 -0.58
CA MET A 69 6.28 6.78 -0.89
C MET A 69 5.76 6.21 -2.20
N THR A 70 4.64 5.51 -2.15
CA THR A 70 4.08 4.79 -3.29
C THR A 70 2.63 5.18 -3.53
N PHE A 71 2.26 5.31 -4.79
CA PHE A 71 0.88 5.24 -5.24
C PHE A 71 0.56 3.79 -5.59
N ILE A 72 -0.56 3.28 -5.09
CA ILE A 72 -1.01 1.92 -5.35
C ILE A 72 -2.52 1.87 -5.56
N GLN A 73 -2.94 1.03 -6.48
CA GLN A 73 -4.34 0.68 -6.68
C GLN A 73 -4.61 -0.70 -6.05
N LYS A 74 -5.71 -0.77 -5.31
CA LYS A 74 -6.17 -1.96 -4.58
C LYS A 74 -7.66 -2.16 -4.78
N GLY A 75 -8.18 -3.28 -4.31
CA GLY A 75 -9.62 -3.53 -4.28
C GLY A 75 -9.97 -5.00 -4.31
N SER A 76 -11.19 -5.28 -4.74
CA SER A 76 -11.73 -6.63 -4.91
C SER A 76 -12.63 -6.67 -6.14
N ASN A 77 -12.58 -7.76 -6.89
CA ASN A 77 -13.41 -7.95 -8.06
C ASN A 77 -13.90 -9.40 -8.12
N ASN A 78 -15.14 -9.57 -8.55
CA ASN A 78 -15.67 -10.89 -8.84
C ASN A 78 -15.39 -11.26 -10.32
N PRO A 79 -14.51 -12.23 -10.62
CA PRO A 79 -14.17 -12.62 -11.98
C PRO A 79 -15.35 -13.20 -12.75
N LYS A 80 -16.39 -13.71 -12.06
CA LYS A 80 -17.61 -14.25 -12.66
C LYS A 80 -18.73 -13.21 -12.86
N MET A 81 -18.44 -11.94 -12.66
CA MET A 81 -19.41 -10.85 -12.73
C MET A 81 -20.14 -10.75 -14.08
N ASN A 82 -19.53 -11.25 -15.16
CA ASN A 82 -20.08 -11.23 -16.51
C ASN A 82 -20.46 -12.62 -17.03
N ASP A 83 -20.55 -13.63 -16.16
CA ASP A 83 -20.95 -14.97 -16.56
C ASP A 83 -22.46 -14.98 -16.86
N ALA A 84 -22.81 -15.19 -18.14
CA ALA A 84 -24.20 -15.23 -18.61
C ALA A 84 -24.97 -16.44 -18.05
N ASP A 85 -24.26 -17.50 -17.66
CA ASP A 85 -24.86 -18.72 -17.12
C ASP A 85 -25.23 -18.60 -15.64
N HIS A 86 -24.76 -17.54 -14.97
CA HIS A 86 -25.00 -17.29 -13.56
C HIS A 86 -25.44 -15.83 -13.30
N PRO A 87 -26.65 -15.44 -13.74
CA PRO A 87 -27.13 -14.06 -13.62
C PRO A 87 -27.30 -13.52 -12.18
N ASN A 88 -27.25 -14.42 -11.19
CA ASN A 88 -27.41 -14.09 -9.76
C ASN A 88 -26.09 -13.91 -9.01
N TYR A 89 -24.94 -13.94 -9.67
CA TYR A 89 -23.67 -13.60 -9.01
C TYR A 89 -23.66 -12.12 -8.64
N LEU A 90 -23.32 -11.86 -7.38
CA LEU A 90 -23.15 -10.51 -6.86
C LEU A 90 -22.11 -9.77 -7.70
N LYS A 91 -22.58 -8.72 -8.40
CA LYS A 91 -21.72 -7.82 -9.17
C LYS A 91 -21.10 -6.81 -8.21
N GLU A 92 -20.10 -7.26 -7.46
CA GLU A 92 -19.34 -6.37 -6.57
C GLU A 92 -17.97 -6.10 -7.17
N ASP A 93 -17.63 -4.85 -7.38
CA ASP A 93 -16.29 -4.38 -7.74
C ASP A 93 -15.92 -3.21 -6.84
N ILE A 94 -14.89 -3.40 -6.04
CA ILE A 94 -14.30 -2.40 -5.17
C ILE A 94 -12.99 -1.97 -5.81
N SER A 95 -12.81 -0.67 -5.98
CA SER A 95 -11.53 -0.09 -6.42
C SER A 95 -11.16 1.07 -5.52
N SER A 96 -9.92 1.09 -5.10
CA SER A 96 -9.38 2.13 -4.24
C SER A 96 -7.95 2.47 -4.63
N SER A 97 -7.62 3.75 -4.53
CA SER A 97 -6.29 4.29 -4.83
C SER A 97 -5.73 4.94 -3.57
N TYR A 98 -4.52 4.56 -3.20
CA TYR A 98 -3.86 5.03 -1.99
C TYR A 98 -2.50 5.68 -2.30
N ILE A 99 -2.13 6.66 -1.48
CA ILE A 99 -0.73 6.98 -1.23
C ILE A 99 -0.30 6.22 0.01
N GLU A 100 0.77 5.44 -0.09
CA GLU A 100 1.32 4.63 0.99
C GLU A 100 2.69 5.12 1.41
N ILE A 101 2.98 5.00 2.70
CA ILE A 101 4.30 5.25 3.29
C ILE A 101 4.71 4.00 4.05
N PRO A 102 5.32 3.01 3.36
CA PRO A 102 5.96 1.88 3.98
C PRO A 102 7.23 2.27 4.74
N LEU A 103 7.39 1.73 5.94
CA LEU A 103 8.60 1.79 6.75
C LEU A 103 9.12 0.38 6.95
N LEU A 104 10.27 0.07 6.39
CA LEU A 104 10.79 -1.27 6.21
C LEU A 104 12.12 -1.46 6.93
N LEU A 105 12.26 -2.59 7.57
CA LEU A 105 13.53 -3.13 7.96
C LEU A 105 13.88 -4.27 7.01
N GLN A 106 15.06 -4.19 6.39
CA GLN A 106 15.55 -5.15 5.42
C GLN A 106 16.76 -5.89 6.00
N TYR A 107 16.73 -7.21 5.91
CA TYR A 107 17.83 -8.09 6.30
C TYR A 107 18.46 -8.71 5.06
N GLN A 108 19.79 -8.51 4.90
CA GLN A 108 20.57 -9.06 3.81
C GLN A 108 20.89 -10.52 4.09
N GLN A 109 20.12 -11.43 3.49
CA GLN A 109 20.31 -12.87 3.64
C GLN A 109 21.51 -13.39 2.84
N SER A 110 21.70 -12.86 1.64
CA SER A 110 22.83 -13.17 0.76
C SER A 110 23.15 -11.98 -0.14
N SER A 111 24.14 -12.07 -0.99
CA SER A 111 24.52 -11.00 -1.94
C SER A 111 23.40 -10.60 -2.90
N ILE A 112 22.42 -11.48 -3.12
CA ILE A 112 21.34 -11.28 -4.08
C ILE A 112 19.95 -11.25 -3.46
N LEU A 113 19.82 -11.60 -2.17
CA LEU A 113 18.52 -11.78 -1.51
C LEU A 113 18.43 -10.95 -0.23
N LYS A 114 17.39 -10.12 -0.14
CA LYS A 114 16.98 -9.45 1.10
C LYS A 114 15.60 -9.93 1.51
N ILE A 115 15.40 -10.05 2.80
CA ILE A 115 14.10 -10.27 3.42
C ILE A 115 13.71 -8.96 4.08
N GLU A 116 12.47 -8.55 3.92
CA GLU A 116 12.00 -7.30 4.48
C GLU A 116 10.69 -7.47 5.24
N GLY A 117 10.52 -6.62 6.22
CA GLY A 117 9.28 -6.54 6.98
C GLY A 117 9.09 -5.14 7.53
N GLY A 118 7.85 -4.74 7.73
CA GLY A 118 7.60 -3.40 8.21
C GLY A 118 6.14 -3.02 8.40
N LEU A 119 5.96 -1.74 8.65
CA LEU A 119 4.68 -1.09 8.87
C LEU A 119 4.28 -0.30 7.62
N LEU A 120 2.99 -0.27 7.37
CA LEU A 120 2.38 0.45 6.26
C LEU A 120 1.41 1.48 6.83
N SER A 121 1.55 2.72 6.41
CA SER A 121 0.56 3.78 6.60
C SER A 121 0.09 4.24 5.24
N ALA A 122 -1.22 4.31 5.02
CA ALA A 122 -1.79 4.68 3.73
C ALA A 122 -2.92 5.69 3.88
N TYR A 123 -3.05 6.56 2.88
CA TYR A 123 -4.12 7.54 2.76
C TYR A 123 -4.92 7.29 1.48
N LEU A 124 -6.23 7.13 1.63
CA LEU A 124 -7.16 6.92 0.54
C LEU A 124 -7.36 8.22 -0.25
N ILE A 125 -7.02 8.18 -1.54
CA ILE A 125 -7.21 9.32 -2.45
C ILE A 125 -8.57 9.22 -3.13
N ASP A 126 -8.89 8.04 -3.67
CA ASP A 126 -10.12 7.78 -4.41
C ASP A 126 -10.56 6.34 -4.20
N ALA A 127 -11.88 6.14 -4.17
CA ALA A 127 -12.45 4.81 -4.18
C ALA A 127 -13.81 4.82 -4.86
N TYR A 128 -14.21 3.69 -5.40
CA TYR A 128 -15.58 3.46 -5.80
C TYR A 128 -16.03 2.05 -5.45
N TYR A 129 -17.31 1.94 -5.27
CA TYR A 129 -18.00 0.68 -5.10
C TYR A 129 -18.99 0.54 -6.26
N ASN A 130 -18.93 -0.57 -6.98
CA ASN A 130 -19.84 -0.88 -8.06
C ASN A 130 -20.64 -2.12 -7.69
N ASP A 131 -21.96 -2.01 -7.71
CA ASP A 131 -22.88 -3.11 -7.43
C ASP A 131 -23.89 -3.29 -8.57
N LEU A 132 -24.95 -4.08 -8.32
CA LEU A 132 -26.05 -4.32 -9.28
C LEU A 132 -26.78 -3.05 -9.72
N ILE A 133 -26.76 -1.99 -8.91
CA ILE A 133 -27.47 -0.73 -9.15
C ILE A 133 -26.59 0.24 -9.95
N GLY A 134 -25.26 0.02 -9.96
CA GLY A 134 -24.29 0.83 -10.66
C GLY A 134 -23.16 1.35 -9.78
N LYS A 135 -22.34 2.23 -10.35
CA LYS A 135 -21.16 2.80 -9.69
C LYS A 135 -21.57 3.86 -8.67
N ILE A 136 -21.25 3.62 -7.40
CA ILE A 136 -21.45 4.57 -6.31
C ILE A 136 -20.12 5.28 -6.03
N PRO A 137 -19.95 6.56 -6.38
CA PRO A 137 -18.74 7.30 -6.10
C PRO A 137 -18.64 7.61 -4.61
N ILE A 138 -17.41 7.64 -4.09
CA ILE A 138 -17.08 7.91 -2.69
C ILE A 138 -17.67 9.23 -2.15
N HIS A 139 -17.91 10.22 -3.05
CA HIS A 139 -18.45 11.52 -2.68
C HIS A 139 -19.92 11.48 -2.27
N THR A 140 -20.65 10.44 -2.65
CA THR A 140 -22.08 10.30 -2.37
C THR A 140 -22.33 9.52 -1.08
N VAL A 141 -21.58 8.44 -0.89
CA VAL A 141 -21.60 7.62 0.33
C VAL A 141 -20.17 7.13 0.53
N ASN A 142 -19.53 7.49 1.65
CA ASN A 142 -18.16 7.06 1.92
C ASN A 142 -18.15 5.74 2.70
N PRO A 143 -18.07 4.57 2.03
CA PRO A 143 -18.04 3.28 2.69
C PRO A 143 -16.65 2.96 3.27
N PHE A 144 -15.65 3.83 3.06
CA PHE A 144 -14.27 3.58 3.43
C PHE A 144 -13.69 4.65 4.35
N ILE A 145 -12.86 4.21 5.28
CA ILE A 145 -12.05 5.08 6.13
C ILE A 145 -10.87 5.61 5.30
N LYS A 146 -10.50 6.88 5.52
CA LYS A 146 -9.42 7.54 4.75
C LYS A 146 -8.02 6.99 5.05
N TYR A 147 -7.83 6.36 6.20
CA TYR A 147 -6.53 5.87 6.65
C TYR A 147 -6.55 4.34 6.68
N ASP A 148 -5.48 3.73 6.19
CA ASP A 148 -5.24 2.30 6.26
C ASP A 148 -3.87 2.07 6.92
N PHE A 149 -3.83 1.19 7.92
CA PHE A 149 -2.61 0.79 8.60
C PHE A 149 -2.44 -0.71 8.45
N GLY A 150 -1.25 -1.13 8.07
CA GLY A 150 -0.97 -2.51 7.75
C GLY A 150 0.40 -2.99 8.16
N LEU A 151 0.57 -4.29 8.06
CA LEU A 151 1.86 -4.98 8.11
C LEU A 151 2.22 -5.44 6.71
N LEU A 152 3.53 -5.52 6.46
CA LEU A 152 4.04 -6.04 5.22
C LEU A 152 5.26 -6.94 5.45
N LEU A 153 5.38 -7.96 4.60
CA LEU A 153 6.50 -8.86 4.51
C LEU A 153 6.86 -9.04 3.05
N GLY A 154 8.14 -9.10 2.74
CA GLY A 154 8.59 -9.21 1.36
C GLY A 154 9.97 -9.81 1.21
N ILE A 155 10.28 -10.04 -0.04
CA ILE A 155 11.58 -10.54 -0.51
C ILE A 155 12.00 -9.64 -1.68
N ASP A 156 13.24 -9.19 -1.65
CA ASP A 156 13.86 -8.42 -2.71
C ASP A 156 15.00 -9.22 -3.32
N TYR A 157 14.92 -9.49 -4.62
CA TYR A 157 15.90 -10.22 -5.39
C TYR A 157 16.70 -9.28 -6.30
N THR A 158 17.99 -9.15 -6.04
CA THR A 158 18.89 -8.23 -6.75
C THR A 158 19.46 -8.88 -8.00
N PHE A 159 19.14 -8.37 -9.18
CA PHE A 159 19.68 -8.82 -10.45
C PHE A 159 21.02 -8.13 -10.79
N SER A 160 21.15 -6.88 -10.40
CA SER A 160 22.34 -6.07 -10.64
C SER A 160 22.45 -5.00 -9.54
N ASN A 161 23.57 -4.28 -9.51
CA ASN A 161 23.78 -3.20 -8.54
C ASN A 161 22.69 -2.11 -8.56
N LYS A 162 21.91 -2.03 -9.64
CA LYS A 162 20.89 -0.99 -9.83
C LYS A 162 19.47 -1.52 -9.89
N LEU A 163 19.28 -2.82 -10.09
CA LEU A 163 17.94 -3.36 -10.35
C LEU A 163 17.64 -4.57 -9.48
N SER A 164 16.53 -4.52 -8.78
CA SER A 164 15.97 -5.66 -8.05
C SER A 164 14.49 -5.86 -8.32
N LEU A 165 14.04 -7.09 -8.11
CA LEU A 165 12.62 -7.47 -8.10
C LEU A 165 12.17 -7.69 -6.67
N ASN A 166 11.20 -6.92 -6.27
CA ASN A 166 10.56 -7.03 -4.97
C ASN A 166 9.23 -7.76 -5.09
N THR A 167 9.01 -8.72 -4.22
CA THR A 167 7.71 -9.39 -4.06
C THR A 167 7.26 -9.23 -2.63
N ARG A 168 6.06 -8.67 -2.43
CA ARG A 168 5.59 -8.25 -1.12
C ARG A 168 4.14 -8.64 -0.89
N LEU A 169 3.86 -9.12 0.31
CA LEU A 169 2.52 -9.32 0.85
C LEU A 169 2.26 -8.26 1.92
N SER A 170 1.14 -7.55 1.82
CA SER A 170 0.70 -6.60 2.84
C SER A 170 -0.75 -6.86 3.24
N ASN A 171 -1.05 -6.63 4.52
CA ASN A 171 -2.39 -6.78 5.08
C ASN A 171 -2.71 -5.61 6.00
N SER A 172 -3.94 -5.07 5.86
CA SER A 172 -4.46 -4.10 6.83
C SER A 172 -4.63 -4.76 8.19
N ILE A 173 -4.23 -4.07 9.26
CA ILE A 173 -4.47 -4.46 10.66
C ILE A 173 -5.68 -3.74 11.26
N LEU A 174 -6.03 -2.59 10.70
CA LEU A 174 -7.26 -1.88 11.04
C LEU A 174 -8.29 -2.03 9.91
N PRO A 175 -9.59 -2.03 10.24
CA PRO A 175 -10.64 -2.09 9.23
C PRO A 175 -10.63 -0.84 8.36
N ILE A 176 -10.79 -1.02 7.06
CA ILE A 176 -10.91 0.06 6.08
C ILE A 176 -12.36 0.43 5.78
N GLY A 177 -13.32 -0.40 6.20
CA GLY A 177 -14.76 -0.12 6.05
C GLY A 177 -15.27 0.79 7.16
N ALA A 178 -16.10 1.78 6.81
CA ALA A 178 -16.79 2.62 7.79
C ALA A 178 -17.84 1.80 8.55
N GLU A 179 -17.88 1.92 9.88
CA GLU A 179 -18.78 1.12 10.74
C GLU A 179 -20.27 1.39 10.46
N ASP A 180 -20.60 2.61 10.03
CA ASP A 180 -21.98 3.04 9.78
C ASP A 180 -22.52 2.65 8.40
N TYR A 181 -21.65 2.13 7.52
CA TYR A 181 -22.08 1.73 6.19
C TYR A 181 -22.63 0.31 6.18
N LYS A 182 -23.96 0.21 6.25
CA LYS A 182 -24.69 -1.05 6.01
C LYS A 182 -25.10 -1.11 4.54
N HIS A 183 -24.44 -1.98 3.77
CA HIS A 183 -24.89 -2.24 2.40
C HIS A 183 -26.30 -2.85 2.45
N PRO A 184 -27.28 -2.32 1.68
CA PRO A 184 -28.68 -2.79 1.77
C PRO A 184 -28.87 -4.28 1.44
N ASN A 185 -27.93 -4.89 0.73
CA ASN A 185 -28.00 -6.30 0.32
C ASN A 185 -27.09 -7.25 1.10
N THR A 186 -26.44 -6.79 2.19
CA THR A 186 -25.58 -7.67 2.98
C THR A 186 -26.39 -8.40 4.03
N TYR A 187 -27.05 -9.47 3.65
CA TYR A 187 -27.60 -10.46 4.55
C TYR A 187 -26.43 -11.16 5.27
N ASN A 188 -26.28 -10.90 6.56
CA ASN A 188 -25.41 -11.62 7.49
C ASN A 188 -23.91 -11.71 7.14
N SER A 189 -23.21 -10.61 6.95
CA SER A 189 -21.78 -10.62 7.18
C SER A 189 -21.50 -10.55 8.67
N SER A 190 -21.22 -11.69 9.30
CA SER A 190 -20.81 -11.78 10.71
C SER A 190 -19.38 -11.23 10.94
N ARG A 191 -18.68 -10.77 9.92
CA ARG A 191 -17.35 -10.18 9.98
C ARG A 191 -17.48 -8.67 9.99
N LYS A 192 -17.34 -8.10 11.17
CA LYS A 192 -17.20 -6.66 11.34
C LYS A 192 -15.86 -6.21 10.76
N GLY A 193 -15.88 -5.37 9.73
CA GLY A 193 -14.71 -4.73 9.11
C GLY A 193 -14.31 -5.34 7.76
N LYS A 194 -13.75 -4.49 6.92
CA LYS A 194 -13.10 -4.84 5.64
C LYS A 194 -11.62 -4.61 5.80
N TYR A 195 -10.80 -5.48 5.21
CA TYR A 195 -9.34 -5.41 5.33
C TYR A 195 -8.72 -5.60 3.95
N ASN A 196 -7.76 -4.77 3.58
CA ASN A 196 -6.98 -4.98 2.37
C ASN A 196 -5.97 -6.11 2.57
N SER A 197 -5.89 -7.02 1.60
CA SER A 197 -4.79 -7.96 1.42
C SER A 197 -4.24 -7.76 0.02
N VAL A 198 -2.94 -7.50 -0.08
CA VAL A 198 -2.30 -7.14 -1.34
C VAL A 198 -1.04 -7.97 -1.53
N LEU A 199 -0.90 -8.55 -2.72
CA LEU A 199 0.34 -9.12 -3.22
C LEU A 199 0.86 -8.20 -4.32
N SER A 200 2.10 -7.75 -4.21
CA SER A 200 2.72 -6.85 -5.20
C SER A 200 4.03 -7.42 -5.74
N PHE A 201 4.31 -7.07 -7.00
CA PHE A 201 5.55 -7.37 -7.71
C PHE A 201 6.06 -6.06 -8.28
N ALA A 202 7.24 -5.63 -7.86
CA ALA A 202 7.78 -4.34 -8.24
C ALA A 202 9.27 -4.43 -8.61
N LEU A 203 9.66 -3.67 -9.60
CA LEU A 203 11.05 -3.41 -9.94
C LEU A 203 11.50 -2.17 -9.16
N HIS A 204 12.60 -2.31 -8.42
CA HIS A 204 13.29 -1.23 -7.75
C HIS A 204 14.55 -0.88 -8.56
N TYR A 205 14.65 0.39 -8.94
CA TYR A 205 15.84 0.91 -9.62
C TYR A 205 16.57 1.88 -8.68
N ASN A 206 17.79 1.53 -8.32
CA ASN A 206 18.69 2.33 -7.48
C ASN A 206 19.49 3.32 -8.32
N PHE A 207 19.65 4.53 -7.84
CA PHE A 207 20.44 5.60 -8.50
C PHE A 207 21.95 5.40 -8.37
#